data_2291075ab66f1f605b3c75a7311b8832
#
_entry.id   2291075ab66f1f605b3c75a7311b8832
#
_cell.length_a   1.000
_cell.length_b   1.000
_cell.length_c   1.000
_cell.angle_alpha   90.00
_cell.angle_beta   90.00
_cell.angle_gamma   90.00
#
_symmetry.space_group_name_H-M   'P 1'
#
loop_
_entity.id
_entity.type
_entity.pdbx_description
1 polymer ?
#
loop_
_entity_poly.entity_id
_entity_poly.type
_entity_poly.pdbx_seq_one_letter_code
_entity_poly.pdbx_strand_id
1 'polypeptide(L)'
;MEPSGKGPNSAPVPANSVWDTAVNMTQEDIVQAGGIVEARRREGARALPAYLALIAGILCIAWSAIFVRWTDIPGPASAFYRMLVPAVILLPTAPFDRDNRLNGRMIWIIALGGLFFALDLALYNTSILKTSAANATLLGNNTPIVVGLISWLMFRKKPGAPFWLGLLLAVAGSVVIVWADLGRHIRFGIGDLMALGAAACFAVYLLATERVRNSIGTLAFLRLAMVSSTVVLFLINLMLGISLRVPHGRTLWAILGLGLISQLGGYLALTYALGHLPATITSISLLTQGPLTAAMAAVLLGEPLSLPQMVGGVLVLSGVGLAHRQRHPEDEANV
;
A
#
# COMPACT_ATOMS: atom_id res chain seq x y z
N MET A 1 -52.45 -18.61 -69.68
CA MET A 1 -52.65 -18.78 -68.24
C MET A 1 -51.33 -19.10 -67.64
N GLU A 2 -50.71 -18.05 -67.09
CA GLU A 2 -49.56 -18.16 -66.14
C GLU A 2 -50.04 -18.72 -64.80
N PRO A 3 -49.13 -19.32 -64.05
CA PRO A 3 -48.87 -18.73 -62.78
C PRO A 3 -47.38 -18.63 -62.41
N SER A 4 -47.10 -17.43 -62.02
CA SER A 4 -46.05 -16.90 -61.21
C SER A 4 -45.68 -17.79 -60.01
N GLY A 5 -44.39 -18.16 -59.91
CA GLY A 5 -43.79 -18.76 -58.73
C GLY A 5 -42.63 -17.87 -58.24
N LYS A 6 -42.91 -17.01 -57.27
CA LYS A 6 -41.88 -16.31 -56.52
C LYS A 6 -41.21 -17.30 -55.55
N GLY A 7 -39.94 -17.56 -55.77
CA GLY A 7 -39.08 -18.24 -54.82
C GLY A 7 -38.76 -17.40 -53.56
N PRO A 8 -38.40 -17.98 -52.41
CA PRO A 8 -38.21 -17.28 -51.16
C PRO A 8 -36.96 -16.42 -51.22
N ASN A 9 -37.16 -15.17 -50.76
CA ASN A 9 -36.16 -14.15 -50.52
C ASN A 9 -35.11 -14.70 -49.54
N SER A 10 -33.94 -15.05 -50.02
CA SER A 10 -32.77 -15.23 -49.16
C SER A 10 -32.25 -13.86 -48.74
N ALA A 11 -32.51 -13.49 -47.49
CA ALA A 11 -31.87 -12.33 -46.86
C ALA A 11 -30.34 -12.48 -46.94
N PRO A 12 -29.59 -11.43 -47.27
CA PRO A 12 -28.14 -11.51 -47.28
C PRO A 12 -27.64 -11.72 -45.84
N VAL A 13 -26.84 -12.77 -45.69
CA VAL A 13 -26.09 -13.03 -44.44
C VAL A 13 -25.18 -11.84 -44.22
N PRO A 14 -25.14 -11.20 -43.01
CA PRO A 14 -24.24 -10.09 -42.74
C PRO A 14 -22.80 -10.62 -42.85
N ALA A 15 -22.08 -10.13 -43.84
CA ALA A 15 -20.66 -10.34 -44.04
C ALA A 15 -19.88 -9.47 -42.99
N ASN A 16 -19.78 -10.01 -41.78
CA ASN A 16 -18.84 -9.51 -40.76
C ASN A 16 -18.33 -10.71 -39.97
N SER A 17 -17.59 -11.59 -40.67
CA SER A 17 -16.77 -12.56 -39.98
C SER A 17 -15.48 -11.87 -39.52
N VAL A 18 -14.96 -12.28 -38.37
CA VAL A 18 -13.67 -11.81 -37.83
C VAL A 18 -12.54 -11.90 -38.86
N TRP A 19 -12.68 -12.77 -39.86
CA TRP A 19 -11.74 -12.98 -40.97
C TRP A 19 -11.77 -11.86 -42.01
N ASP A 20 -12.93 -11.27 -42.30
CA ASP A 20 -13.03 -10.15 -43.28
C ASP A 20 -12.42 -8.87 -42.77
N THR A 21 -12.42 -8.67 -41.43
CA THR A 21 -11.74 -7.55 -40.77
C THR A 21 -10.21 -7.70 -40.81
N ALA A 22 -9.71 -8.93 -40.68
CA ALA A 22 -8.27 -9.22 -40.74
C ALA A 22 -7.65 -9.06 -42.15
N VAL A 23 -8.45 -9.30 -43.21
CA VAL A 23 -7.99 -9.22 -44.60
C VAL A 23 -7.93 -7.77 -45.10
N ASN A 24 -8.68 -6.85 -44.51
CA ASN A 24 -8.77 -5.45 -44.91
C ASN A 24 -7.90 -4.47 -44.08
N MET A 25 -7.05 -4.98 -43.20
CA MET A 25 -6.13 -4.11 -42.43
C MET A 25 -5.10 -3.48 -43.37
N THR A 26 -5.03 -2.17 -43.32
CA THR A 26 -3.98 -1.43 -44.04
C THR A 26 -2.62 -1.61 -43.37
N GLN A 27 -1.54 -1.35 -44.09
CA GLN A 27 -0.20 -1.43 -43.55
C GLN A 27 0.00 -0.48 -42.33
N GLU A 28 -0.74 0.64 -42.33
CA GLU A 28 -0.79 1.59 -41.22
C GLU A 28 -1.48 1.00 -39.98
N ASP A 29 -2.57 0.27 -40.16
CA ASP A 29 -3.28 -0.42 -39.04
C ASP A 29 -2.41 -1.49 -38.39
N ILE A 30 -1.63 -2.23 -39.18
CA ILE A 30 -0.69 -3.26 -38.69
C ILE A 30 0.44 -2.61 -37.89
N VAL A 31 0.99 -1.49 -38.36
CA VAL A 31 2.05 -0.74 -37.68
C VAL A 31 1.52 -0.14 -36.36
N GLN A 32 0.31 0.40 -36.38
CA GLN A 32 -0.34 0.96 -35.20
C GLN A 32 -0.67 -0.12 -34.17
N ALA A 33 -1.22 -1.25 -34.61
CA ALA A 33 -1.46 -2.42 -33.75
C ALA A 33 -0.16 -2.98 -33.15
N GLY A 34 0.90 -3.08 -33.97
CA GLY A 34 2.24 -3.48 -33.50
C GLY A 34 2.81 -2.52 -32.46
N GLY A 35 2.64 -1.22 -32.64
CA GLY A 35 3.03 -0.17 -31.67
C GLY A 35 2.27 -0.30 -30.34
N ILE A 36 0.96 -0.57 -30.41
CA ILE A 36 0.12 -0.77 -29.22
C ILE A 36 0.54 -2.05 -28.45
N VAL A 37 0.79 -3.15 -29.16
CA VAL A 37 1.25 -4.42 -28.55
C VAL A 37 2.61 -4.25 -27.89
N GLU A 38 3.52 -3.52 -28.53
CA GLU A 38 4.84 -3.30 -27.97
C GLU A 38 4.81 -2.32 -26.78
N ALA A 39 3.96 -1.29 -26.80
CA ALA A 39 3.70 -0.41 -25.67
C ALA A 39 3.12 -1.19 -24.48
N ARG A 40 2.10 -2.02 -24.67
CA ARG A 40 1.53 -2.91 -23.63
C ARG A 40 2.56 -3.90 -23.08
N ARG A 41 3.42 -4.45 -23.92
CA ARG A 41 4.50 -5.35 -23.50
C ARG A 41 5.53 -4.63 -22.63
N ARG A 42 5.87 -3.38 -22.97
CA ARG A 42 6.78 -2.52 -22.19
C ARG A 42 6.16 -2.08 -20.87
N GLU A 43 4.86 -1.78 -20.83
CA GLU A 43 4.12 -1.47 -19.60
C GLU A 43 4.04 -2.70 -18.69
N GLY A 44 3.69 -3.86 -19.21
CA GLY A 44 3.67 -5.12 -18.45
C GLY A 44 5.06 -5.49 -17.91
N ALA A 45 6.11 -5.28 -18.71
CA ALA A 45 7.50 -5.52 -18.28
C ALA A 45 7.95 -4.57 -17.16
N ARG A 46 7.39 -3.35 -17.07
CA ARG A 46 7.67 -2.38 -16.00
C ARG A 46 6.83 -2.61 -14.75
N ALA A 47 5.61 -3.15 -14.90
CA ALA A 47 4.72 -3.42 -13.79
C ALA A 47 5.19 -4.59 -12.90
N LEU A 48 5.75 -5.65 -13.49
CA LEU A 48 6.20 -6.82 -12.76
C LEU A 48 7.21 -6.50 -11.64
N PRO A 49 8.30 -5.74 -11.88
CA PRO A 49 9.22 -5.35 -10.82
C PRO A 49 8.55 -4.55 -9.69
N ALA A 50 7.55 -3.71 -10.03
CA ALA A 50 6.82 -2.93 -9.06
C ALA A 50 5.95 -3.81 -8.15
N TYR A 51 5.27 -4.82 -8.70
CA TYR A 51 4.50 -5.80 -7.91
C TYR A 51 5.42 -6.69 -7.07
N LEU A 52 6.56 -7.13 -7.60
CA LEU A 52 7.55 -7.90 -6.83
C LEU A 52 8.10 -7.06 -5.66
N ALA A 53 8.40 -5.78 -5.90
CA ALA A 53 8.80 -4.86 -4.86
C ALA A 53 7.70 -4.66 -3.81
N LEU A 54 6.44 -4.53 -4.23
CA LEU A 54 5.30 -4.41 -3.31
C LEU A 54 5.18 -5.65 -2.42
N ILE A 55 5.27 -6.85 -2.98
CA ILE A 55 5.24 -8.12 -2.24
C ILE A 55 6.41 -8.19 -1.26
N ALA A 56 7.63 -7.92 -1.71
CA ALA A 56 8.82 -7.90 -0.85
C ALA A 56 8.68 -6.87 0.28
N GLY A 57 8.13 -5.68 -0.03
CA GLY A 57 7.84 -4.65 0.95
C GLY A 57 6.85 -5.10 2.02
N ILE A 58 5.75 -5.73 1.60
CA ILE A 58 4.74 -6.28 2.52
C ILE A 58 5.35 -7.36 3.42
N LEU A 59 6.15 -8.28 2.85
CA LEU A 59 6.86 -9.31 3.62
C LEU A 59 7.77 -8.69 4.69
N CYS A 60 8.58 -7.71 4.31
CA CYS A 60 9.47 -7.02 5.24
C CYS A 60 8.71 -6.25 6.33
N ILE A 61 7.60 -5.58 5.96
CA ILE A 61 6.79 -4.82 6.91
C ILE A 61 6.04 -5.75 7.87
N ALA A 62 5.61 -6.92 7.43
CA ALA A 62 4.95 -7.91 8.29
C ALA A 62 5.82 -8.37 9.47
N TRP A 63 7.15 -8.38 9.33
CA TRP A 63 8.09 -8.63 10.41
C TRP A 63 8.04 -7.58 11.53
N SER A 64 7.51 -6.39 11.25
CA SER A 64 7.44 -5.29 12.21
C SER A 64 6.76 -5.69 13.51
N ALA A 65 5.63 -6.39 13.44
CA ALA A 65 4.90 -6.82 14.65
C ALA A 65 5.72 -7.78 15.51
N ILE A 66 6.49 -8.69 14.91
CA ILE A 66 7.36 -9.63 15.61
C ILE A 66 8.48 -8.86 16.32
N PHE A 67 9.15 -7.95 15.64
CA PHE A 67 10.21 -7.13 16.24
C PHE A 67 9.67 -6.25 17.37
N VAL A 68 8.50 -5.61 17.20
CA VAL A 68 7.90 -4.78 18.26
C VAL A 68 7.62 -5.61 19.52
N ARG A 69 7.15 -6.86 19.39
CA ARG A 69 6.95 -7.76 20.54
C ARG A 69 8.26 -8.11 21.28
N TRP A 70 9.39 -7.96 20.61
CA TRP A 70 10.71 -8.21 21.19
C TRP A 70 11.35 -6.96 21.83
N THR A 71 10.70 -5.79 21.73
CA THR A 71 11.18 -4.55 22.35
C THR A 71 10.52 -4.34 23.72
N ASP A 72 11.31 -3.85 24.68
CA ASP A 72 10.86 -3.50 26.04
C ASP A 72 10.85 -2.00 26.29
N ILE A 73 10.60 -1.19 25.23
CA ILE A 73 10.60 0.27 25.30
C ILE A 73 9.24 0.85 24.89
N PRO A 74 8.92 2.10 25.35
CA PRO A 74 7.68 2.77 24.97
C PRO A 74 7.48 2.89 23.46
N GLY A 75 6.21 2.80 23.00
CA GLY A 75 5.87 2.86 21.59
C GLY A 75 6.45 4.05 20.82
N PRO A 76 6.33 5.32 21.32
CA PRO A 76 6.93 6.46 20.64
C PRO A 76 8.46 6.40 20.53
N ALA A 77 9.14 5.84 21.56
CA ALA A 77 10.59 5.62 21.52
C ALA A 77 10.97 4.55 20.49
N SER A 78 10.21 3.45 20.42
CA SER A 78 10.36 2.42 19.38
C SER A 78 10.17 3.01 17.99
N ALA A 79 9.16 3.87 17.79
CA ALA A 79 8.93 4.57 16.52
C ALA A 79 10.11 5.48 16.14
N PHE A 80 10.66 6.21 17.12
CA PHE A 80 11.83 7.06 16.91
C PHE A 80 13.04 6.25 16.42
N TYR A 81 13.42 5.18 17.11
CA TYR A 81 14.56 4.35 16.70
C TYR A 81 14.32 3.64 15.38
N ARG A 82 13.08 3.20 15.13
CA ARG A 82 12.68 2.63 13.84
C ARG A 82 12.98 3.57 12.68
N MET A 83 12.79 4.89 12.86
CA MET A 83 13.07 5.91 11.84
C MET A 83 14.52 6.37 11.83
N LEU A 84 15.16 6.44 12.99
CA LEU A 84 16.55 6.88 13.14
C LEU A 84 17.52 5.96 12.41
N VAL A 85 17.36 4.63 12.53
CA VAL A 85 18.26 3.66 11.91
C VAL A 85 18.35 3.85 10.40
N PRO A 86 17.26 3.84 9.61
CA PRO A 86 17.34 4.09 8.18
C PRO A 86 17.76 5.53 7.84
N ALA A 87 17.38 6.53 8.65
CA ALA A 87 17.80 7.90 8.42
C ALA A 87 19.34 8.03 8.47
N VAL A 88 19.98 7.46 9.48
CA VAL A 88 21.46 7.46 9.61
C VAL A 88 22.13 6.71 8.48
N ILE A 89 21.60 5.55 8.06
CA ILE A 89 22.17 4.73 6.99
C ILE A 89 22.02 5.43 5.63
N LEU A 90 20.92 6.14 5.40
CA LEU A 90 20.68 6.82 4.13
C LEU A 90 21.35 8.20 4.03
N LEU A 91 21.74 8.84 5.13
CA LEU A 91 22.40 10.14 5.10
C LEU A 91 23.66 10.16 4.20
N PRO A 92 24.58 9.18 4.24
CA PRO A 92 25.77 9.18 3.40
C PRO A 92 25.48 9.06 1.90
N THR A 93 24.25 8.68 1.51
CA THR A 93 23.86 8.59 0.09
C THR A 93 23.54 9.94 -0.55
N ALA A 94 23.48 11.03 0.23
CA ALA A 94 23.13 12.37 -0.24
C ALA A 94 24.01 12.89 -1.41
N PRO A 95 25.34 12.69 -1.42
CA PRO A 95 26.20 13.16 -2.51
C PRO A 95 25.93 12.48 -3.86
N PHE A 96 25.29 11.31 -3.86
CA PHE A 96 25.02 10.53 -5.07
C PHE A 96 23.74 10.95 -5.81
N ASP A 97 22.95 11.89 -5.25
CA ASP A 97 21.68 12.36 -5.84
C ASP A 97 21.85 13.52 -6.83
N ARG A 98 22.97 13.59 -7.55
CA ARG A 98 23.31 14.71 -8.45
C ARG A 98 22.26 15.00 -9.53
N ASP A 99 21.45 14.02 -9.93
CA ASP A 99 20.41 14.15 -10.95
C ASP A 99 19.04 14.55 -10.41
N ASN A 100 18.84 14.58 -9.08
CA ASN A 100 17.58 14.95 -8.47
C ASN A 100 17.47 16.49 -8.34
N ARG A 101 16.83 17.14 -9.29
CA ARG A 101 16.48 18.57 -9.18
C ARG A 101 15.36 18.76 -8.16
N LEU A 102 15.73 18.76 -6.88
CA LEU A 102 14.81 19.06 -5.78
C LEU A 102 14.45 20.55 -5.84
N ASN A 103 13.17 20.82 -6.12
CA ASN A 103 12.65 22.18 -5.92
C ASN A 103 12.03 22.30 -4.53
N GLY A 104 11.88 23.55 -4.03
CA GLY A 104 11.37 23.79 -2.67
C GLY A 104 9.98 23.18 -2.45
N ARG A 105 9.11 23.13 -3.47
CA ARG A 105 7.78 22.51 -3.37
C ARG A 105 7.86 21.00 -3.12
N MET A 106 8.79 20.31 -3.79
CA MET A 106 9.00 18.87 -3.59
C MET A 106 9.50 18.58 -2.19
N ILE A 107 10.49 19.35 -1.71
CA ILE A 107 11.02 19.22 -0.35
C ILE A 107 9.89 19.38 0.66
N TRP A 108 9.02 20.37 0.50
CA TRP A 108 7.85 20.56 1.35
C TRP A 108 6.88 19.39 1.33
N ILE A 109 6.55 18.82 0.15
CA ILE A 109 5.67 17.65 0.07
C ILE A 109 6.30 16.45 0.76
N ILE A 110 7.61 16.23 0.61
CA ILE A 110 8.32 15.12 1.23
C ILE A 110 8.40 15.32 2.76
N ALA A 111 8.72 16.53 3.21
CA ALA A 111 8.75 16.86 4.64
C ALA A 111 7.37 16.71 5.29
N LEU A 112 6.32 17.14 4.61
CA LEU A 112 4.94 16.97 5.03
C LEU A 112 4.57 15.47 5.08
N GLY A 113 4.96 14.70 4.06
CA GLY A 113 4.79 13.24 4.07
C GLY A 113 5.50 12.60 5.26
N GLY A 114 6.74 13.01 5.56
CA GLY A 114 7.49 12.54 6.73
C GLY A 114 6.86 12.95 8.06
N LEU A 115 6.30 14.16 8.16
CA LEU A 115 5.51 14.61 9.31
C LEU A 115 4.30 13.69 9.54
N PHE A 116 3.49 13.47 8.49
CA PHE A 116 2.32 12.62 8.61
C PHE A 116 2.68 11.17 8.91
N PHE A 117 3.80 10.68 8.40
CA PHE A 117 4.29 9.34 8.73
C PHE A 117 4.74 9.23 10.19
N ALA A 118 5.39 10.26 10.73
CA ALA A 118 5.73 10.33 12.14
C ALA A 118 4.48 10.36 13.04
N LEU A 119 3.47 11.17 12.66
CA LEU A 119 2.20 11.26 13.37
C LEU A 119 1.44 9.92 13.33
N ASP A 120 1.41 9.26 12.17
CA ASP A 120 0.84 7.90 12.05
C ASP A 120 1.45 6.97 13.09
N LEU A 121 2.78 6.85 13.13
CA LEU A 121 3.47 5.95 14.06
C LEU A 121 3.25 6.35 15.52
N ALA A 122 3.27 7.65 15.84
CA ALA A 122 3.04 8.12 17.20
C ALA A 122 1.60 7.84 17.66
N LEU A 123 0.61 8.12 16.79
CA LEU A 123 -0.81 7.88 17.07
C LEU A 123 -1.09 6.38 17.18
N TYR A 124 -0.62 5.57 16.24
CA TYR A 124 -0.83 4.13 16.22
C TYR A 124 -0.25 3.45 17.45
N ASN A 125 1.03 3.73 17.77
CA ASN A 125 1.67 3.15 18.95
C ASN A 125 1.01 3.60 20.25
N THR A 126 0.50 4.84 20.32
CA THR A 126 -0.25 5.33 21.48
C THR A 126 -1.65 4.70 21.55
N SER A 127 -2.29 4.45 20.40
CA SER A 127 -3.59 3.82 20.34
C SER A 127 -3.57 2.42 20.93
N ILE A 128 -2.53 1.62 20.64
CA ILE A 128 -2.34 0.28 21.22
C ILE A 128 -2.31 0.29 22.76
N LEU A 129 -1.83 1.38 23.37
CA LEU A 129 -1.80 1.55 24.82
C LEU A 129 -3.13 2.01 25.41
N LYS A 130 -4.05 2.56 24.58
CA LYS A 130 -5.33 3.13 25.02
C LYS A 130 -6.57 2.37 24.57
N THR A 131 -6.42 1.43 23.64
CA THR A 131 -7.45 0.48 23.20
C THR A 131 -6.82 -0.92 23.07
N SER A 132 -7.60 -1.92 22.65
CA SER A 132 -7.00 -3.23 22.37
C SER A 132 -6.10 -3.18 21.14
N ALA A 133 -5.03 -3.98 21.11
CA ALA A 133 -4.17 -4.09 19.94
C ALA A 133 -4.97 -4.48 18.68
N ALA A 134 -6.02 -5.28 18.86
CA ALA A 134 -6.94 -5.69 17.83
C ALA A 134 -7.75 -4.50 17.25
N ASN A 135 -8.34 -3.66 18.14
CA ASN A 135 -9.06 -2.46 17.69
C ASN A 135 -8.12 -1.48 16.99
N ALA A 136 -6.94 -1.23 17.57
CA ALA A 136 -5.95 -0.35 16.96
C ALA A 136 -5.55 -0.82 15.55
N THR A 137 -5.33 -2.13 15.38
CA THR A 137 -4.96 -2.72 14.07
C THR A 137 -6.12 -2.65 13.08
N LEU A 138 -7.34 -3.01 13.52
CA LEU A 138 -8.53 -2.96 12.67
C LEU A 138 -8.78 -1.54 12.15
N LEU A 139 -8.73 -0.56 13.04
CA LEU A 139 -9.01 0.83 12.70
C LEU A 139 -7.85 1.46 11.92
N GLY A 140 -6.60 1.11 12.24
CA GLY A 140 -5.41 1.50 11.48
C GLY A 140 -5.39 0.96 10.04
N ASN A 141 -5.98 -0.21 9.81
CA ASN A 141 -6.13 -0.80 8.47
C ASN A 141 -7.17 -0.09 7.58
N ASN A 142 -7.84 0.98 8.05
CA ASN A 142 -8.76 1.76 7.23
C ASN A 142 -8.06 2.75 6.27
N THR A 143 -6.75 2.79 6.24
CA THR A 143 -5.94 3.59 5.31
C THR A 143 -6.43 3.53 3.85
N PRO A 144 -6.79 2.38 3.25
CA PRO A 144 -7.26 2.33 1.87
C PRO A 144 -8.58 3.09 1.64
N ILE A 145 -9.46 3.16 2.64
CA ILE A 145 -10.69 3.96 2.58
C ILE A 145 -10.32 5.44 2.42
N VAL A 146 -9.40 5.92 3.26
CA VAL A 146 -8.96 7.31 3.25
C VAL A 146 -8.22 7.63 1.95
N VAL A 147 -7.33 6.76 1.49
CA VAL A 147 -6.63 6.88 0.20
C VAL A 147 -7.64 6.96 -0.94
N GLY A 148 -8.62 6.06 -0.99
CA GLY A 148 -9.66 6.05 -2.03
C GLY A 148 -10.49 7.33 -2.04
N LEU A 149 -10.91 7.81 -0.85
CA LEU A 149 -11.68 9.04 -0.70
C LEU A 149 -10.87 10.28 -1.11
N ILE A 150 -9.64 10.42 -0.64
CA ILE A 150 -8.77 11.56 -1.02
C ILE A 150 -8.46 11.52 -2.51
N SER A 151 -8.17 10.35 -3.08
CA SER A 151 -7.93 10.18 -4.51
C SER A 151 -9.12 10.64 -5.34
N TRP A 152 -10.34 10.30 -4.90
CA TRP A 152 -11.56 10.74 -5.55
C TRP A 152 -11.81 12.24 -5.39
N LEU A 153 -11.75 12.78 -4.16
CA LEU A 153 -12.13 14.16 -3.86
C LEU A 153 -11.08 15.17 -4.37
N MET A 154 -9.80 14.90 -4.16
CA MET A 154 -8.72 15.86 -4.48
C MET A 154 -8.13 15.68 -5.87
N PHE A 155 -7.97 14.44 -6.32
CA PHE A 155 -7.31 14.15 -7.61
C PHE A 155 -8.31 13.79 -8.71
N ARG A 156 -9.62 13.76 -8.40
CA ARG A 156 -10.71 13.35 -9.31
C ARG A 156 -10.50 11.95 -9.92
N LYS A 157 -9.57 11.16 -9.38
CA LYS A 157 -9.33 9.77 -9.76
C LYS A 157 -10.36 8.92 -9.02
N LYS A 158 -11.45 8.55 -9.69
CA LYS A 158 -12.52 7.71 -9.08
C LYS A 158 -12.08 6.24 -9.11
N PRO A 159 -11.82 5.60 -7.95
CA PRO A 159 -11.62 4.16 -7.92
C PRO A 159 -12.88 3.46 -8.44
N GLY A 160 -12.70 2.44 -9.29
CA GLY A 160 -13.80 1.68 -9.86
C GLY A 160 -14.52 0.81 -8.83
N ALA A 161 -15.67 0.25 -9.22
CA ALA A 161 -16.44 -0.67 -8.37
C ALA A 161 -15.63 -1.86 -7.85
N PRO A 162 -14.72 -2.50 -8.64
CA PRO A 162 -13.88 -3.59 -8.13
C PRO A 162 -13.00 -3.20 -6.95
N PHE A 163 -12.49 -1.95 -6.90
CA PHE A 163 -11.73 -1.45 -5.76
C PHE A 163 -12.60 -1.41 -4.49
N TRP A 164 -13.79 -0.81 -4.57
CA TRP A 164 -14.68 -0.68 -3.39
C TRP A 164 -15.21 -2.02 -2.91
N LEU A 165 -15.56 -2.93 -3.82
CA LEU A 165 -15.98 -4.29 -3.47
C LEU A 165 -14.82 -5.09 -2.86
N GLY A 166 -13.63 -5.00 -3.45
CA GLY A 166 -12.43 -5.64 -2.93
C GLY A 166 -12.04 -5.09 -1.56
N LEU A 167 -12.15 -3.75 -1.37
CA LEU A 167 -11.91 -3.10 -0.09
C LEU A 167 -12.91 -3.56 0.97
N LEU A 168 -14.22 -3.62 0.65
CA LEU A 168 -15.25 -4.11 1.56
C LEU A 168 -14.95 -5.54 2.01
N LEU A 169 -14.58 -6.42 1.07
CA LEU A 169 -14.26 -7.82 1.35
C LEU A 169 -13.00 -7.94 2.21
N ALA A 170 -11.95 -7.16 1.91
CA ALA A 170 -10.71 -7.16 2.68
C ALA A 170 -10.89 -6.61 4.10
N VAL A 171 -11.67 -5.53 4.26
CA VAL A 171 -12.02 -4.98 5.58
C VAL A 171 -12.86 -5.98 6.37
N ALA A 172 -13.86 -6.63 5.75
CA ALA A 172 -14.65 -7.67 6.40
C ALA A 172 -13.77 -8.83 6.88
N GLY A 173 -12.81 -9.28 6.05
CA GLY A 173 -11.82 -10.29 6.44
C GLY A 173 -10.94 -9.85 7.62
N SER A 174 -10.49 -8.60 7.63
CA SER A 174 -9.73 -8.04 8.76
C SER A 174 -10.55 -8.00 10.05
N VAL A 175 -11.85 -7.63 9.95
CA VAL A 175 -12.79 -7.69 11.08
C VAL A 175 -12.91 -9.11 11.63
N VAL A 176 -13.04 -10.12 10.77
CA VAL A 176 -13.14 -11.53 11.18
C VAL A 176 -11.87 -12.00 11.90
N ILE A 177 -10.67 -11.61 11.41
CA ILE A 177 -9.39 -11.95 12.08
C ILE A 177 -9.37 -11.36 13.49
N VAL A 178 -9.71 -10.10 13.62
CA VAL A 178 -9.65 -9.36 14.87
C VAL A 178 -10.73 -9.81 15.85
N TRP A 179 -11.94 -10.09 15.35
CA TRP A 179 -13.05 -10.59 16.18
C TRP A 179 -12.73 -11.91 16.88
N ALA A 180 -11.89 -12.75 16.27
CA ALA A 180 -11.45 -14.00 16.89
C ALA A 180 -10.62 -13.80 18.16
N ASP A 181 -9.89 -12.68 18.25
CA ASP A 181 -9.02 -12.34 19.39
C ASP A 181 -9.75 -11.46 20.44
N LEU A 182 -10.89 -10.86 20.07
CA LEU A 182 -11.65 -9.95 20.93
C LEU A 182 -12.72 -10.69 21.74
N GLY A 183 -12.48 -10.88 23.02
CA GLY A 183 -13.56 -11.11 23.97
C GLY A 183 -14.61 -9.97 23.91
N ARG A 184 -15.87 -10.24 24.29
CA ARG A 184 -17.14 -9.50 24.09
C ARG A 184 -17.22 -8.02 24.52
N HIS A 185 -16.15 -7.25 24.67
CA HIS A 185 -16.17 -5.88 25.18
C HIS A 185 -15.52 -4.88 24.22
N ILE A 186 -16.18 -4.58 23.09
CA ILE A 186 -15.80 -3.46 22.24
C ILE A 186 -16.43 -2.18 22.81
N ARG A 187 -15.61 -1.28 23.38
CA ARG A 187 -16.02 0.09 23.72
C ARG A 187 -15.17 1.05 22.90
N PHE A 188 -15.83 1.86 22.07
CA PHE A 188 -15.17 2.91 21.31
C PHE A 188 -14.62 3.99 22.25
N GLY A 189 -13.36 4.32 22.13
CA GLY A 189 -12.67 5.27 23.00
C GLY A 189 -11.65 6.15 22.28
N ILE A 190 -10.90 6.93 23.05
CA ILE A 190 -9.88 7.84 22.50
C ILE A 190 -8.77 7.06 21.75
N GLY A 191 -8.45 5.84 22.16
CA GLY A 191 -7.48 4.98 21.48
C GLY A 191 -7.94 4.62 20.07
N ASP A 192 -9.23 4.33 19.88
CA ASP A 192 -9.80 4.00 18.59
C ASP A 192 -9.78 5.21 17.64
N LEU A 193 -10.07 6.40 18.18
CA LEU A 193 -9.96 7.65 17.41
C LEU A 193 -8.50 7.93 16.99
N MET A 194 -7.54 7.64 17.85
CA MET A 194 -6.12 7.75 17.53
C MET A 194 -5.71 6.78 16.41
N ALA A 195 -6.23 5.55 16.41
CA ALA A 195 -5.98 4.58 15.33
C ALA A 195 -6.54 5.04 13.98
N LEU A 196 -7.76 5.60 13.96
CA LEU A 196 -8.32 6.21 12.75
C LEU A 196 -7.51 7.42 12.28
N GLY A 197 -7.04 8.26 13.22
CA GLY A 197 -6.14 9.36 12.92
C GLY A 197 -4.82 8.89 12.32
N ALA A 198 -4.27 7.80 12.83
CA ALA A 198 -3.08 7.15 12.28
C ALA A 198 -3.32 6.70 10.83
N ALA A 199 -4.42 6.00 10.56
CA ALA A 199 -4.79 5.58 9.21
C ALA A 199 -4.90 6.77 8.22
N ALA A 200 -5.48 7.89 8.68
CA ALA A 200 -5.58 9.10 7.88
C ALA A 200 -4.19 9.72 7.61
N CYS A 201 -3.32 9.77 8.61
CA CYS A 201 -1.95 10.26 8.46
C CYS A 201 -1.15 9.37 7.49
N PHE A 202 -1.25 8.06 7.60
CA PHE A 202 -0.58 7.14 6.70
C PHE A 202 -1.09 7.27 5.25
N ALA A 203 -2.39 7.50 5.06
CA ALA A 203 -2.96 7.78 3.74
C ALA A 203 -2.33 9.02 3.08
N VAL A 204 -2.16 10.11 3.85
CA VAL A 204 -1.49 11.32 3.35
C VAL A 204 -0.05 11.03 2.97
N TYR A 205 0.69 10.26 3.77
CA TYR A 205 2.05 9.83 3.44
C TYR A 205 2.11 9.04 2.12
N LEU A 206 1.22 8.06 1.92
CA LEU A 206 1.17 7.25 0.68
C LEU A 206 0.90 8.13 -0.55
N LEU A 207 -0.07 9.04 -0.46
CA LEU A 207 -0.43 9.96 -1.53
C LEU A 207 0.67 11.00 -1.82
N ALA A 208 1.34 11.51 -0.78
CA ALA A 208 2.50 12.38 -0.93
C ALA A 208 3.66 11.64 -1.64
N THR A 209 3.88 10.38 -1.28
CA THR A 209 4.86 9.51 -1.92
C THR A 209 4.53 9.30 -3.39
N GLU A 210 3.32 8.88 -3.74
CA GLU A 210 2.86 8.72 -5.13
C GLU A 210 3.09 10.00 -5.94
N ARG A 211 2.72 11.16 -5.37
CA ARG A 211 2.81 12.45 -6.04
C ARG A 211 4.22 12.84 -6.46
N VAL A 212 5.22 12.51 -5.65
CA VAL A 212 6.61 12.99 -5.83
C VAL A 212 7.49 11.93 -6.46
N ARG A 213 7.16 10.64 -6.34
CA ARG A 213 7.99 9.53 -6.80
C ARG A 213 8.30 9.53 -8.30
N ASN A 214 7.43 10.12 -9.13
CA ASN A 214 7.68 10.25 -10.56
C ASN A 214 8.75 11.30 -10.91
N SER A 215 9.12 12.15 -9.94
CA SER A 215 10.03 13.27 -10.13
C SER A 215 11.33 13.16 -9.35
N ILE A 216 11.43 12.19 -8.43
CA ILE A 216 12.60 12.02 -7.55
C ILE A 216 12.94 10.54 -7.37
N GLY A 217 14.22 10.22 -7.24
CA GLY A 217 14.73 8.87 -6.98
C GLY A 217 14.20 8.29 -5.65
N THR A 218 14.04 6.96 -5.60
CA THR A 218 13.51 6.25 -4.43
C THR A 218 14.33 6.52 -3.17
N LEU A 219 15.67 6.46 -3.28
CA LEU A 219 16.57 6.67 -2.14
C LEU A 219 16.50 8.10 -1.61
N ALA A 220 16.48 9.09 -2.50
CA ALA A 220 16.40 10.50 -2.10
C ALA A 220 15.08 10.82 -1.39
N PHE A 221 13.94 10.31 -1.92
CA PHE A 221 12.66 10.45 -1.26
C PHE A 221 12.69 9.80 0.13
N LEU A 222 13.10 8.52 0.20
CA LEU A 222 13.09 7.76 1.45
C LEU A 222 13.99 8.41 2.51
N ARG A 223 15.19 8.86 2.13
CA ARG A 223 16.10 9.58 3.02
C ARG A 223 15.45 10.83 3.62
N LEU A 224 14.89 11.69 2.78
CA LEU A 224 14.27 12.94 3.26
C LEU A 224 13.06 12.66 4.14
N ALA A 225 12.22 11.69 3.77
CA ALA A 225 11.06 11.29 4.56
C ALA A 225 11.48 10.70 5.92
N MET A 226 12.50 9.82 5.95
CA MET A 226 13.00 9.22 7.21
C MET A 226 13.64 10.26 8.12
N VAL A 227 14.43 11.18 7.57
CA VAL A 227 15.02 12.28 8.36
C VAL A 227 13.93 13.18 8.94
N SER A 228 12.95 13.60 8.12
CA SER A 228 11.83 14.42 8.59
C SER A 228 11.04 13.70 9.69
N SER A 229 10.69 12.42 9.49
CA SER A 229 9.97 11.62 10.50
C SER A 229 10.78 11.44 11.78
N THR A 230 12.10 11.24 11.67
CA THR A 230 12.99 11.11 12.84
C THR A 230 13.00 12.39 13.68
N VAL A 231 13.11 13.55 13.03
CA VAL A 231 13.08 14.86 13.73
C VAL A 231 11.74 15.05 14.43
N VAL A 232 10.64 14.79 13.75
CA VAL A 232 9.29 14.93 14.34
C VAL A 232 9.11 13.98 15.52
N LEU A 233 9.50 12.71 15.40
CA LEU A 233 9.40 11.74 16.49
C LEU A 233 10.32 12.06 17.66
N PHE A 234 11.50 12.62 17.40
CA PHE A 234 12.37 13.14 18.46
C PHE A 234 11.65 14.23 19.26
N LEU A 235 11.06 15.23 18.58
CA LEU A 235 10.31 16.29 19.22
C LEU A 235 9.10 15.77 20.00
N ILE A 236 8.35 14.81 19.44
CA ILE A 236 7.22 14.19 20.14
C ILE A 236 7.68 13.49 21.42
N ASN A 237 8.77 12.69 21.38
CA ASN A 237 9.30 12.04 22.58
C ASN A 237 9.77 13.05 23.62
N LEU A 238 10.41 14.14 23.19
CA LEU A 238 10.84 15.23 24.08
C LEU A 238 9.63 15.90 24.76
N MET A 239 8.58 16.20 23.99
CA MET A 239 7.36 16.83 24.52
C MET A 239 6.60 15.90 25.49
N LEU A 240 6.66 14.58 25.27
CA LEU A 240 6.03 13.59 26.15
C LEU A 240 6.91 13.20 27.34
N GLY A 241 8.12 13.75 27.46
CA GLY A 241 9.08 13.41 28.53
C GLY A 241 9.58 11.96 28.47
N ILE A 242 9.51 11.31 27.29
CA ILE A 242 9.95 9.92 27.11
C ILE A 242 11.47 9.88 26.97
N SER A 243 12.12 9.11 27.85
CA SER A 243 13.57 8.95 27.80
C SER A 243 14.02 8.12 26.61
N LEU A 244 14.88 8.69 25.77
CA LEU A 244 15.53 8.03 24.65
C LEU A 244 16.88 7.44 25.10
N ARG A 245 16.84 6.43 25.98
CA ARG A 245 18.04 5.67 26.36
C ARG A 245 18.40 4.67 25.26
N VAL A 246 19.70 4.56 24.95
CA VAL A 246 20.18 3.61 23.95
C VAL A 246 19.77 2.18 24.34
N PRO A 247 18.99 1.48 23.51
CA PRO A 247 18.58 0.11 23.80
C PRO A 247 19.78 -0.82 23.82
N HIS A 248 19.70 -1.86 24.64
CA HIS A 248 20.75 -2.90 24.73
C HIS A 248 20.11 -4.31 24.75
N GLY A 249 20.96 -5.32 24.64
CA GLY A 249 20.51 -6.71 24.65
C GLY A 249 19.53 -7.03 23.52
N ARG A 250 18.48 -7.79 23.85
CA ARG A 250 17.44 -8.24 22.90
C ARG A 250 16.73 -7.06 22.22
N THR A 251 16.45 -6.02 22.97
CA THR A 251 15.76 -4.82 22.46
C THR A 251 16.56 -4.12 21.36
N LEU A 252 17.89 -4.06 21.46
CA LEU A 252 18.75 -3.49 20.41
C LEU A 252 18.62 -4.30 19.11
N TRP A 253 18.70 -5.62 19.16
CA TRP A 253 18.55 -6.47 17.97
C TRP A 253 17.16 -6.35 17.35
N ALA A 254 16.12 -6.28 18.17
CA ALA A 254 14.75 -6.08 17.70
C ALA A 254 14.59 -4.72 16.99
N ILE A 255 15.18 -3.64 17.52
CA ILE A 255 15.16 -2.32 16.90
C ILE A 255 15.98 -2.29 15.61
N LEU A 256 17.14 -2.92 15.58
CA LEU A 256 17.92 -3.04 14.34
C LEU A 256 17.12 -3.80 13.27
N GLY A 257 16.49 -4.93 13.62
CA GLY A 257 15.60 -5.65 12.73
C GLY A 257 14.42 -4.78 12.25
N LEU A 258 13.79 -4.04 13.16
CA LEU A 258 12.69 -3.14 12.86
C LEU A 258 13.12 -1.99 11.92
N GLY A 259 14.31 -1.40 12.17
CA GLY A 259 14.86 -0.32 11.34
C GLY A 259 15.39 -0.79 9.99
N LEU A 260 16.11 -1.91 9.95
CA LEU A 260 16.76 -2.39 8.72
C LEU A 260 15.80 -3.18 7.83
N ILE A 261 15.11 -4.17 8.39
CA ILE A 261 14.25 -5.07 7.60
C ILE A 261 12.91 -4.38 7.32
N SER A 262 12.17 -4.05 8.38
CA SER A 262 10.82 -3.54 8.18
C SER A 262 10.80 -2.11 7.65
N GLN A 263 11.67 -1.23 8.15
CA GLN A 263 11.64 0.18 7.78
C GLN A 263 12.49 0.47 6.54
N LEU A 264 13.77 0.12 6.52
CA LEU A 264 14.62 0.41 5.37
C LEU A 264 14.23 -0.49 4.18
N GLY A 265 14.29 -1.80 4.35
CA GLY A 265 13.99 -2.76 3.29
C GLY A 265 12.53 -2.68 2.83
N GLY A 266 11.59 -2.74 3.78
CA GLY A 266 10.16 -2.70 3.49
C GLY A 266 9.71 -1.42 2.82
N TYR A 267 10.11 -0.26 3.34
CA TYR A 267 9.71 1.02 2.77
C TYR A 267 10.52 1.44 1.54
N LEU A 268 11.74 0.92 1.35
CA LEU A 268 12.45 1.07 0.09
C LEU A 268 11.68 0.40 -1.05
N ALA A 269 11.27 -0.83 -0.84
CA ALA A 269 10.47 -1.60 -1.78
C ALA A 269 9.08 -0.99 -2.01
N LEU A 270 8.39 -0.57 -0.94
CA LEU A 270 7.10 0.11 -1.01
C LEU A 270 7.19 1.46 -1.75
N THR A 271 8.21 2.26 -1.45
CA THR A 271 8.43 3.56 -2.11
C THR A 271 8.75 3.38 -3.60
N TYR A 272 9.51 2.33 -3.95
CA TYR A 272 9.72 1.97 -5.34
C TYR A 272 8.40 1.60 -6.03
N ALA A 273 7.58 0.75 -5.39
CA ALA A 273 6.28 0.36 -5.92
C ALA A 273 5.36 1.57 -6.14
N LEU A 274 5.28 2.51 -5.19
CA LEU A 274 4.50 3.75 -5.29
C LEU A 274 4.97 4.71 -6.41
N GLY A 275 6.17 4.53 -6.93
CA GLY A 275 6.63 5.22 -8.13
C GLY A 275 6.09 4.63 -9.44
N HIS A 276 5.41 3.48 -9.38
CA HIS A 276 4.95 2.73 -10.55
C HIS A 276 3.50 2.24 -10.41
N LEU A 277 2.97 2.16 -9.20
CA LEU A 277 1.63 1.70 -8.89
C LEU A 277 0.85 2.80 -8.15
N PRO A 278 -0.47 2.92 -8.39
CA PRO A 278 -1.32 3.86 -7.67
C PRO A 278 -1.34 3.59 -6.15
N ALA A 279 -1.44 4.65 -5.34
CA ALA A 279 -1.57 4.53 -3.89
C ALA A 279 -2.83 3.74 -3.46
N THR A 280 -3.90 3.78 -4.26
CA THR A 280 -5.12 2.99 -4.04
C THR A 280 -4.83 1.49 -4.06
N ILE A 281 -4.13 1.00 -5.08
CA ILE A 281 -3.73 -0.42 -5.21
C ILE A 281 -2.71 -0.78 -4.13
N THR A 282 -1.73 0.07 -3.90
CA THR A 282 -0.69 -0.16 -2.91
C THR A 282 -1.27 -0.23 -1.50
N SER A 283 -2.19 0.68 -1.13
CA SER A 283 -2.79 0.71 0.21
C SER A 283 -3.66 -0.51 0.50
N ILE A 284 -4.48 -0.96 -0.47
CA ILE A 284 -5.30 -2.17 -0.28
C ILE A 284 -4.42 -3.43 -0.19
N SER A 285 -3.31 -3.47 -0.95
CA SER A 285 -2.36 -4.60 -0.90
C SER A 285 -1.69 -4.72 0.46
N LEU A 286 -1.44 -3.59 1.16
CA LEU A 286 -0.87 -3.58 2.50
C LEU A 286 -1.77 -4.29 3.53
N LEU A 287 -3.08 -4.47 3.29
CA LEU A 287 -3.94 -5.27 4.16
C LEU A 287 -3.49 -6.73 4.26
N THR A 288 -2.79 -7.24 3.24
CA THR A 288 -2.22 -8.60 3.20
C THR A 288 -1.19 -8.83 4.32
N GLN A 289 -0.58 -7.77 4.85
CA GLN A 289 0.36 -7.91 5.97
C GLN A 289 -0.29 -8.52 7.22
N GLY A 290 -1.59 -8.29 7.46
CA GLY A 290 -2.30 -8.86 8.62
C GLY A 290 -2.32 -10.39 8.63
N PRO A 291 -2.90 -11.06 7.62
CA PRO A 291 -2.83 -12.52 7.48
C PRO A 291 -1.41 -13.07 7.47
N LEU A 292 -0.48 -12.36 6.83
CA LEU A 292 0.92 -12.77 6.77
C LEU A 292 1.60 -12.73 8.14
N THR A 293 1.37 -11.65 8.90
CA THR A 293 1.87 -11.54 10.28
C THR A 293 1.29 -12.63 11.16
N ALA A 294 0.00 -12.96 11.03
CA ALA A 294 -0.64 -14.04 11.78
C ALA A 294 0.01 -15.40 11.44
N ALA A 295 0.26 -15.69 10.17
CA ALA A 295 0.96 -16.90 9.74
C ALA A 295 2.40 -16.97 10.29
N MET A 296 3.12 -15.84 10.26
CA MET A 296 4.47 -15.75 10.84
C MET A 296 4.46 -15.95 12.36
N ALA A 297 3.49 -15.37 13.08
CA ALA A 297 3.34 -15.55 14.51
C ALA A 297 3.05 -17.01 14.88
N ALA A 298 2.24 -17.70 14.09
CA ALA A 298 1.98 -19.12 14.27
C ALA A 298 3.26 -19.96 14.22
N VAL A 299 4.14 -19.68 13.24
CA VAL A 299 5.38 -20.45 13.06
C VAL A 299 6.47 -20.02 14.06
N LEU A 300 6.65 -18.71 14.28
CA LEU A 300 7.78 -18.17 15.05
C LEU A 300 7.51 -18.02 16.54
N LEU A 301 6.26 -17.80 16.92
CA LEU A 301 5.84 -17.61 18.32
C LEU A 301 5.05 -18.80 18.86
N GLY A 302 4.74 -19.81 18.03
CA GLY A 302 3.95 -20.97 18.42
C GLY A 302 2.48 -20.62 18.68
N GLU A 303 1.96 -19.51 18.16
CA GLU A 303 0.56 -19.08 18.33
C GLU A 303 -0.32 -19.83 17.33
N PRO A 304 -1.24 -20.74 17.75
CA PRO A 304 -2.05 -21.50 16.80
C PRO A 304 -3.00 -20.57 16.04
N LEU A 305 -3.08 -20.75 14.72
CA LEU A 305 -4.05 -20.03 13.89
C LEU A 305 -5.46 -20.57 14.18
N SER A 306 -6.35 -19.69 14.61
CA SER A 306 -7.77 -20.02 14.77
C SER A 306 -8.49 -20.11 13.41
N LEU A 307 -9.57 -20.89 13.34
CA LEU A 307 -10.38 -21.00 12.12
C LEU A 307 -10.89 -19.63 11.61
N PRO A 308 -11.39 -18.70 12.46
CA PRO A 308 -11.75 -17.37 12.02
C PRO A 308 -10.58 -16.58 11.40
N GLN A 309 -9.35 -16.70 11.96
CA GLN A 309 -8.17 -16.05 11.39
C GLN A 309 -7.85 -16.59 9.98
N MET A 310 -8.01 -17.89 9.76
CA MET A 310 -7.83 -18.50 8.45
C MET A 310 -8.88 -18.00 7.46
N VAL A 311 -10.17 -18.00 7.84
CA VAL A 311 -11.28 -17.50 7.01
C VAL A 311 -11.10 -16.01 6.71
N GLY A 312 -10.80 -15.20 7.71
CA GLY A 312 -10.55 -13.77 7.55
C GLY A 312 -9.34 -13.50 6.63
N GLY A 313 -8.28 -14.29 6.74
CA GLY A 313 -7.12 -14.22 5.86
C GLY A 313 -7.48 -14.48 4.39
N VAL A 314 -8.28 -15.50 4.12
CA VAL A 314 -8.78 -15.80 2.76
C VAL A 314 -9.64 -14.64 2.23
N LEU A 315 -10.52 -14.08 3.06
CA LEU A 315 -11.34 -12.92 2.67
C LEU A 315 -10.46 -11.70 2.32
N VAL A 316 -9.44 -11.39 3.14
CA VAL A 316 -8.49 -10.29 2.84
C VAL A 316 -7.82 -10.51 1.50
N LEU A 317 -7.23 -11.69 1.26
CA LEU A 317 -6.53 -12.00 0.03
C LEU A 317 -7.46 -11.96 -1.19
N SER A 318 -8.68 -12.46 -1.06
CA SER A 318 -9.71 -12.41 -2.11
C SER A 318 -10.11 -10.97 -2.42
N GLY A 319 -10.28 -10.13 -1.39
CA GLY A 319 -10.60 -8.71 -1.55
C GLY A 319 -9.49 -7.93 -2.24
N VAL A 320 -8.23 -8.16 -1.85
CA VAL A 320 -7.06 -7.58 -2.51
C VAL A 320 -6.99 -8.03 -3.97
N GLY A 321 -7.19 -9.34 -4.25
CA GLY A 321 -7.21 -9.87 -5.62
C GLY A 321 -8.32 -9.27 -6.48
N LEU A 322 -9.51 -9.02 -5.90
CA LEU A 322 -10.62 -8.37 -6.60
C LEU A 322 -10.30 -6.91 -6.95
N ALA A 323 -9.71 -6.16 -6.00
CA ALA A 323 -9.31 -4.78 -6.24
C ALA A 323 -8.27 -4.62 -7.36
N HIS A 324 -7.38 -5.61 -7.52
CA HIS A 324 -6.38 -5.63 -8.60
C HIS A 324 -6.98 -5.92 -9.98
N ARG A 325 -8.22 -6.43 -10.07
CA ARG A 325 -8.93 -6.61 -11.34
C ARG A 325 -9.49 -5.31 -11.91
N GLN A 326 -9.26 -4.19 -11.25
CA GLN A 326 -9.66 -2.88 -11.75
C GLN A 326 -8.88 -2.61 -13.07
N ARG A 327 -9.59 -2.66 -14.21
CA ARG A 327 -9.07 -2.14 -15.48
C ARG A 327 -8.92 -0.63 -15.32
N HIS A 328 -7.82 -0.06 -15.80
CA HIS A 328 -7.69 1.39 -15.87
C HIS A 328 -8.81 1.93 -16.77
N PRO A 329 -9.48 3.05 -16.40
CA PRO A 329 -10.51 3.67 -17.25
C PRO A 329 -10.00 4.10 -18.64
N GLU A 330 -8.69 4.20 -18.81
CA GLU A 330 -8.05 4.47 -20.10
C GLU A 330 -8.14 3.30 -21.09
N ASP A 331 -8.41 2.08 -20.61
CA ASP A 331 -8.61 0.90 -21.48
C ASP A 331 -10.01 0.89 -22.12
N GLU A 332 -11.01 1.60 -21.56
CA GLU A 332 -12.37 1.67 -22.11
C GLU A 332 -12.57 2.84 -23.11
N ALA A 333 -11.68 3.82 -23.11
CA ALA A 333 -11.76 4.96 -24.03
C ALA A 333 -11.17 4.65 -25.42
N ASN A 334 -10.55 3.49 -25.60
CA ASN A 334 -9.91 3.04 -26.83
C ASN A 334 -10.54 1.75 -27.44
N VAL A 335 -11.77 1.42 -27.08
CA VAL A 335 -12.63 0.44 -27.74
C VAL A 335 -13.79 1.18 -28.39
#